data_92267f43b8ab66a591166454080c0d80
#
_entry.id   92267f43b8ab66a591166454080c0d80
#
_cell.length_a   1.000
_cell.length_b   1.000
_cell.length_c   1.000
_cell.angle_alpha   90.00
_cell.angle_beta   90.00
_cell.angle_gamma   90.00
#
_symmetry.space_group_name_H-M   'P 1'
#
loop_
_entity.id
_entity.type
_entity.pdbx_description
1 polymer ?
#
loop_
_entity_poly.entity_id
_entity_poly.type
_entity_poly.pdbx_seq_one_letter_code
_entity_poly.pdbx_strand_id
1 'polypeptide(L)'
;GMILDAVLLRMNAFGRIAMCGMIAGYDGQPLPLANPALILINRMKVQGFIVSEHMEDWPQALTELGTLVAQGKLRPRETIAQGLENAPEAFMGLLKGKNFGKQLVKLI
;
A
#
# COMPACT_ATOMS: atom_id res chain seq x y z
N GLY A 1 -3.49 3.82 12.41
CA GLY A 1 -4.67 4.64 12.17
C GLY A 1 -5.89 3.78 11.86
N MET A 2 -6.96 4.43 11.56
CA MET A 2 -8.33 3.92 11.44
C MET A 2 -8.47 2.65 10.56
N ILE A 3 -7.76 2.59 9.42
CA ILE A 3 -7.81 1.40 8.54
C ILE A 3 -7.16 0.20 9.22
N LEU A 4 -5.99 0.39 9.84
CA LEU A 4 -5.31 -0.69 10.56
C LEU A 4 -6.14 -1.18 11.75
N ASP A 5 -6.80 -0.27 12.49
CA ASP A 5 -7.72 -0.64 13.56
C ASP A 5 -8.87 -1.53 13.06
N ALA A 6 -9.47 -1.16 11.91
CA ALA A 6 -10.52 -1.97 11.30
C ALA A 6 -10.02 -3.35 10.86
N VAL A 7 -8.78 -3.46 10.37
CA VAL A 7 -8.13 -4.73 10.01
C VAL A 7 -7.89 -5.57 11.25
N LEU A 8 -7.32 -5.00 12.32
CA LEU A 8 -7.05 -5.72 13.57
C LEU A 8 -8.30 -6.40 14.16
N LEU A 9 -9.47 -5.75 14.03
CA LEU A 9 -10.76 -6.31 14.48
C LEU A 9 -11.22 -7.54 13.67
N ARG A 10 -10.66 -7.76 12.49
CA ARG A 10 -11.06 -8.85 11.57
C ARG A 10 -10.00 -9.93 11.42
N MET A 11 -8.85 -9.75 12.04
CA MET A 11 -7.75 -10.71 11.97
C MET A 11 -8.03 -11.96 12.78
N ASN A 12 -7.68 -13.11 12.22
CA ASN A 12 -7.66 -14.37 12.95
C ASN A 12 -6.51 -14.41 13.95
N ALA A 13 -6.65 -15.27 14.96
CA ALA A 13 -5.55 -15.55 15.89
C ALA A 13 -4.30 -16.03 15.10
N PHE A 14 -3.11 -15.58 15.54
CA PHE A 14 -1.81 -15.82 14.91
C PHE A 14 -1.67 -15.20 13.50
N GLY A 15 -2.58 -14.27 13.13
CA GLY A 15 -2.49 -13.52 11.89
C GLY A 15 -1.19 -12.73 11.77
N ARG A 16 -0.79 -12.43 10.53
CA ARG A 16 0.44 -11.68 10.23
C ARG A 16 0.13 -10.47 9.39
N ILE A 17 0.73 -9.34 9.73
CA ILE A 17 0.62 -8.08 9.00
C ILE A 17 2.03 -7.64 8.59
N ALA A 18 2.28 -7.53 7.29
CA ALA A 18 3.47 -6.90 6.74
C ALA A 18 3.21 -5.39 6.57
N MET A 19 3.95 -4.57 7.30
CA MET A 19 3.86 -3.11 7.22
C MET A 19 4.78 -2.60 6.13
N CYS A 20 4.23 -2.33 4.94
CA CYS A 20 4.98 -1.92 3.75
C CYS A 20 5.12 -0.40 3.61
N GLY A 21 4.36 0.38 4.38
CA GLY A 21 4.38 1.84 4.34
C GLY A 21 3.31 2.46 5.22
N MET A 22 3.40 3.78 5.39
CA MET A 22 2.49 4.56 6.24
C MET A 22 2.14 5.91 5.59
N ILE A 23 1.76 5.87 4.30
CA ILE A 23 1.57 7.07 3.48
C ILE A 23 0.59 8.09 4.09
N ALA A 24 -0.41 7.65 4.84
CA ALA A 24 -1.37 8.52 5.52
C ALA A 24 -0.74 9.39 6.63
N GLY A 25 0.50 9.07 7.05
CA GLY A 25 1.24 9.85 8.05
C GLY A 25 2.40 10.65 7.47
N TYR A 26 2.58 10.71 6.15
CA TYR A 26 3.70 11.41 5.53
C TYR A 26 3.57 12.95 5.61
N ASP A 27 2.41 13.45 5.93
CA ASP A 27 2.17 14.87 6.25
C ASP A 27 2.51 15.24 7.69
N GLY A 28 3.09 14.30 8.47
CA GLY A 28 3.48 14.49 9.86
C GLY A 28 2.34 14.31 10.87
N GLN A 29 1.15 13.93 10.42
CA GLN A 29 0.04 13.68 11.34
C GLN A 29 0.21 12.32 12.05
N PRO A 30 -0.05 12.26 13.37
CA PRO A 30 0.03 11.00 14.10
C PRO A 30 -1.02 10.01 13.60
N LEU A 31 -0.63 8.73 13.52
CA LEU A 31 -1.53 7.62 13.18
C LEU A 31 -1.71 6.69 14.40
N PRO A 32 -2.43 7.11 15.43
CA PRO A 32 -2.63 6.30 16.63
C PRO A 32 -3.37 5.00 16.30
N LEU A 33 -3.11 3.95 17.08
CA LEU A 33 -3.91 2.73 17.12
C LEU A 33 -4.88 2.81 18.30
N ALA A 34 -6.16 2.63 18.03
CA ALA A 34 -7.20 2.62 19.06
C ALA A 34 -7.22 1.29 19.84
N ASN A 35 -6.89 0.19 19.14
CA ASN A 35 -7.03 -1.16 19.69
C ASN A 35 -5.72 -2.00 19.63
N PRO A 36 -4.58 -1.51 20.11
CA PRO A 36 -3.32 -2.27 20.04
C PRO A 36 -3.35 -3.56 20.86
N ALA A 37 -4.21 -3.65 21.88
CA ALA A 37 -4.40 -4.86 22.69
C ALA A 37 -4.83 -6.08 21.87
N LEU A 38 -5.47 -5.89 20.71
CA LEU A 38 -5.85 -6.99 19.82
C LEU A 38 -4.65 -7.75 19.27
N ILE A 39 -3.51 -7.09 19.13
CA ILE A 39 -2.26 -7.74 18.70
C ILE A 39 -1.84 -8.79 19.74
N LEU A 40 -1.91 -8.44 21.03
CA LEU A 40 -1.61 -9.33 22.13
C LEU A 40 -2.66 -10.44 22.25
N ILE A 41 -3.95 -10.07 22.32
CA ILE A 41 -5.06 -11.01 22.54
C ILE A 41 -5.08 -12.09 21.47
N ASN A 42 -4.90 -11.71 20.21
CA ASN A 42 -4.89 -12.61 19.06
C ASN A 42 -3.49 -13.15 18.72
N ARG A 43 -2.47 -12.85 19.54
CA ARG A 43 -1.07 -13.31 19.32
C ARG A 43 -0.60 -13.05 17.89
N MET A 44 -0.94 -11.86 17.37
CA MET A 44 -0.60 -11.45 16.01
C MET A 44 0.87 -11.05 15.88
N LYS A 45 1.42 -11.18 14.67
CA LYS A 45 2.73 -10.65 14.32
C LYS A 45 2.53 -9.44 13.38
N VAL A 46 3.05 -8.29 13.79
CA VAL A 46 3.12 -7.08 12.95
C VAL A 46 4.59 -6.79 12.70
N GLN A 47 5.02 -6.77 11.45
CA GLN A 47 6.43 -6.64 11.08
C GLN A 47 6.61 -5.65 9.94
N GLY A 48 7.62 -4.77 10.04
CA GLY A 48 8.06 -3.90 8.95
C GLY A 48 8.65 -4.70 7.80
N PHE A 49 8.45 -4.20 6.58
CA PHE A 49 8.92 -4.82 5.35
C PHE A 49 9.35 -3.73 4.35
N ILE A 50 10.56 -3.84 3.84
CA ILE A 50 11.07 -2.98 2.77
C ILE A 50 11.39 -3.85 1.56
N VAL A 51 10.66 -3.62 0.47
CA VAL A 51 10.72 -4.47 -0.73
C VAL A 51 12.12 -4.52 -1.37
N SER A 52 12.90 -3.45 -1.26
CA SER A 52 14.27 -3.39 -1.81
C SER A 52 15.29 -4.27 -1.06
N GLU A 53 14.92 -4.82 0.11
CA GLU A 53 15.75 -5.78 0.85
C GLU A 53 15.55 -7.23 0.37
N HIS A 54 14.65 -7.44 -0.62
CA HIS A 54 14.28 -8.76 -1.16
C HIS A 54 14.41 -8.77 -2.68
N MET A 55 15.53 -8.24 -3.20
CA MET A 55 15.77 -8.10 -4.65
C MET A 55 15.92 -9.45 -5.36
N GLU A 56 16.30 -10.49 -4.63
CA GLU A 56 16.43 -11.87 -5.12
C GLU A 56 15.09 -12.46 -5.57
N ASP A 57 13.99 -12.03 -4.95
CA ASP A 57 12.64 -12.52 -5.30
C ASP A 57 12.03 -11.78 -6.50
N TRP A 58 12.58 -10.63 -6.90
CA TRP A 58 11.98 -9.77 -7.92
C TRP A 58 11.80 -10.44 -9.28
N PRO A 59 12.78 -11.19 -9.84
CA PRO A 59 12.62 -11.80 -11.16
C PRO A 59 11.41 -12.73 -11.21
N GLN A 60 11.23 -13.54 -10.18
CA GLN A 60 10.09 -14.44 -10.08
C GLN A 60 8.79 -13.66 -9.88
N ALA A 61 8.75 -12.73 -8.94
CA ALA A 61 7.57 -11.93 -8.64
C ALA A 61 7.09 -11.13 -9.86
N LEU A 62 8.00 -10.48 -10.60
CA LEU A 62 7.66 -9.74 -11.82
C LEU A 62 7.12 -10.65 -12.92
N THR A 63 7.68 -11.85 -13.07
CA THR A 63 7.18 -12.83 -14.05
C THR A 63 5.76 -13.30 -13.70
N GLU A 64 5.51 -13.62 -12.44
CA GLU A 64 4.19 -14.06 -11.97
C GLU A 64 3.15 -12.96 -12.11
N LEU A 65 3.47 -11.74 -11.63
CA LEU A 65 2.56 -10.58 -11.71
C LEU A 65 2.27 -10.20 -13.17
N GLY A 66 3.30 -10.17 -14.03
CA GLY A 66 3.14 -9.89 -15.46
C GLY A 66 2.24 -10.92 -16.15
N THR A 67 2.39 -12.19 -15.81
CA THR A 67 1.54 -13.27 -16.31
C THR A 67 0.08 -13.10 -15.88
N LEU A 68 -0.15 -12.76 -14.61
CA LEU A 68 -1.50 -12.52 -14.09
C LEU A 68 -2.17 -11.31 -14.75
N VAL A 69 -1.41 -10.25 -15.03
CA VAL A 69 -1.91 -9.07 -15.77
C VAL A 69 -2.25 -9.46 -17.21
N ALA A 70 -1.36 -10.17 -17.91
CA ALA A 70 -1.59 -10.61 -19.28
C ALA A 70 -2.82 -11.53 -19.43
N GLN A 71 -3.09 -12.35 -18.41
CA GLN A 71 -4.27 -13.22 -18.36
C GLN A 71 -5.54 -12.50 -17.90
N GLY A 72 -5.49 -11.20 -17.58
CA GLY A 72 -6.62 -10.44 -17.05
C GLY A 72 -7.06 -10.84 -15.63
N LYS A 73 -6.29 -11.71 -14.95
CA LYS A 73 -6.56 -12.14 -13.56
C LYS A 73 -6.20 -11.07 -12.54
N LEU A 74 -5.19 -10.26 -12.84
CA LEU A 74 -4.83 -9.07 -12.08
C LEU A 74 -5.13 -7.85 -12.94
N ARG A 75 -5.97 -6.96 -12.43
CA ARG A 75 -6.39 -5.74 -13.12
C ARG A 75 -5.88 -4.51 -12.35
N PRO A 76 -4.70 -3.97 -12.70
CA PRO A 76 -4.20 -2.76 -12.07
C PRO A 76 -5.14 -1.60 -12.37
N ARG A 77 -5.38 -0.77 -11.37
CA ARG A 77 -6.12 0.49 -11.52
C ARG A 77 -5.12 1.63 -11.54
N GLU A 78 -5.38 2.59 -12.41
CA GLU A 78 -4.50 3.75 -12.63
C GLU A 78 -5.31 5.03 -12.70
N THR A 79 -4.75 6.08 -12.13
CA THR A 79 -5.20 7.47 -12.31
C THR A 79 -4.11 8.20 -13.05
N ILE A 80 -4.41 8.78 -14.22
CA ILE A 80 -3.40 9.36 -15.11
C ILE A 80 -3.62 10.87 -15.22
N ALA A 81 -2.66 11.67 -14.75
CA ALA A 81 -2.57 13.08 -15.04
C ALA A 81 -1.87 13.28 -16.41
N GLN A 82 -2.32 14.26 -17.20
CA GLN A 82 -1.75 14.55 -18.51
C GLN A 82 -0.78 15.73 -18.40
N GLY A 83 0.43 15.60 -18.97
CA GLY A 83 1.45 16.64 -18.99
C GLY A 83 2.28 16.74 -17.71
N LEU A 84 3.55 17.10 -17.87
CA LEU A 84 4.49 17.25 -16.75
C LEU A 84 4.07 18.38 -15.80
N GLU A 85 3.44 19.41 -16.31
CA GLU A 85 2.94 20.56 -15.55
C GLU A 85 1.93 20.18 -14.47
N ASN A 86 1.23 19.04 -14.64
CA ASN A 86 0.27 18.52 -13.67
C ASN A 86 0.89 17.55 -12.64
N ALA A 87 2.18 17.26 -12.73
CA ALA A 87 2.85 16.35 -11.78
C ALA A 87 2.79 16.84 -10.32
N PRO A 88 3.00 18.14 -10.00
CA PRO A 88 2.90 18.61 -8.62
C PRO A 88 1.48 18.44 -8.06
N GLU A 89 0.44 18.74 -8.84
CA GLU A 89 -0.94 18.57 -8.39
C GLU A 89 -1.29 17.09 -8.19
N ALA A 90 -0.88 16.22 -9.11
CA ALA A 90 -1.06 14.78 -9.01
C ALA A 90 -0.39 14.22 -7.75
N PHE A 91 0.83 14.66 -7.43
CA PHE A 91 1.54 14.26 -6.22
C PHE A 91 0.83 14.72 -4.94
N MET A 92 0.42 15.99 -4.88
CA MET A 92 -0.35 16.50 -3.74
C MET A 92 -1.70 15.79 -3.59
N GLY A 93 -2.31 15.43 -4.72
CA GLY A 93 -3.55 14.64 -4.76
C GLY A 93 -3.37 13.24 -4.19
N LEU A 94 -2.25 12.58 -4.49
CA LEU A 94 -1.88 11.27 -3.94
C LEU A 94 -1.86 11.28 -2.40
N LEU A 95 -1.22 12.30 -1.80
CA LEU A 95 -1.16 12.44 -0.34
C LEU A 95 -2.53 12.69 0.31
N LYS A 96 -3.50 13.17 -0.47
CA LYS A 96 -4.89 13.42 -0.04
C LYS A 96 -5.85 12.30 -0.44
N GLY A 97 -5.35 11.19 -1.02
CA GLY A 97 -6.16 10.06 -1.43
C GLY A 97 -7.11 10.35 -2.60
N LYS A 98 -6.80 11.32 -3.47
CA LYS A 98 -7.63 11.68 -4.63
C LYS A 98 -7.56 10.67 -5.78
N ASN A 99 -6.46 9.91 -5.87
CA ASN A 99 -6.27 8.91 -6.90
C ASN A 99 -6.94 7.59 -6.54
N PHE A 100 -7.32 6.82 -7.57
CA PHE A 100 -7.76 5.45 -7.44
C PHE A 100 -6.77 4.52 -8.14
N GLY A 101 -6.09 3.68 -7.38
CA GLY A 101 -4.98 2.85 -7.86
C GLY A 101 -3.67 3.63 -7.98
N LYS A 102 -2.85 3.27 -8.95
CA LYS A 102 -1.53 3.90 -9.17
C LYS A 102 -1.68 5.28 -9.78
N GLN A 103 -1.13 6.32 -9.13
CA GLN A 103 -1.02 7.64 -9.74
C GLN A 103 0.13 7.67 -10.74
N LEU A 104 -0.16 8.05 -11.96
CA LEU A 104 0.79 8.22 -13.06
C LEU A 104 0.70 9.64 -13.62
N VAL A 105 1.78 10.08 -14.28
CA VAL A 105 1.80 11.29 -15.09
C VAL A 105 2.25 10.90 -16.50
N LYS A 106 1.39 11.13 -17.48
CA LYS A 106 1.72 10.93 -18.89
C LYS A 106 2.41 12.18 -19.43
N LEU A 107 3.65 12.05 -19.86
CA LEU A 107 4.48 13.19 -20.29
C LEU A 107 4.22 13.66 -21.72
N ILE A 108 3.80 12.76 -22.60
CA ILE A 108 3.48 12.98 -24.04
C ILE A 108 2.30 12.12 -24.47
#